data_e61d7d0ccf5183c654697af2a1520fdf
#
_entry.id   e61d7d0ccf5183c654697af2a1520fdf
#
_cell.length_a   1.000
_cell.length_b   1.000
_cell.length_c   1.000
_cell.angle_alpha   90.00
_cell.angle_beta   90.00
_cell.angle_gamma   90.00
#
_symmetry.space_group_name_H-M   'P 1'
#
loop_
_entity.id
_entity.type
_entity.pdbx_description
1 polymer ?
#
loop_
_entity_poly.entity_id
_entity_poly.type
_entity_poly.pdbx_seq_one_letter_code
_entity_poly.pdbx_strand_id
1 'polypeptide(L)'
;MRISLEQALDILMDHVTQGRTERKPLEQCLGLVLSQDVFALLDMPPFSRSAQDGYAFQAKDSAGASKEQPVELKVTGKIYAGDFSEAEVKPGEAIRIMTGAMIPVGADCVLRQEDTDEGEDAVRIYKEVEPGCSICFKGEEYKKGHILLHAGTKIDAAALAVASGNGIMELPVYERVRAAVVSSGSEVVEPGTPLTPGKIYNTNTVYMKARLHQLGAQVMMSQTVGDDLEVMTGALKEAANQAELVITTGGVSVGQKDLTEEALLSIGAKILFHGIAMKPGMPTLAAEKDGVLFIGLSGNPFSAAIPFEMFVREILSLKMGDPELKLRRETLTAVT
;
A
#
# COMPACT_ATOMS: atom_id res chain seq x y z
N MET A 1 -14.17 34.30 -17.82
CA MET A 1 -13.77 34.73 -16.44
C MET A 1 -12.94 33.57 -15.89
N ARG A 2 -11.75 33.85 -15.32
CA ARG A 2 -10.92 32.77 -14.73
C ARG A 2 -11.56 32.30 -13.41
N ILE A 3 -11.62 31.00 -13.21
CA ILE A 3 -12.12 30.40 -11.98
C ILE A 3 -11.03 30.32 -10.91
N SER A 4 -11.38 30.22 -9.62
CA SER A 4 -10.42 30.02 -8.55
C SER A 4 -9.82 28.60 -8.61
N LEU A 5 -8.72 28.37 -7.89
CA LEU A 5 -8.13 27.03 -7.77
C LEU A 5 -9.12 26.05 -7.12
N GLU A 6 -9.84 26.50 -6.09
CA GLU A 6 -10.84 25.70 -5.40
C GLU A 6 -11.98 25.29 -6.35
N GLN A 7 -12.52 26.25 -7.10
CA GLN A 7 -13.55 25.96 -8.12
C GLN A 7 -13.04 25.00 -9.19
N ALA A 8 -11.78 25.15 -9.63
CA ALA A 8 -11.18 24.25 -10.61
C ALA A 8 -11.00 22.81 -10.07
N LEU A 9 -10.61 22.68 -8.79
CA LEU A 9 -10.51 21.38 -8.13
C LEU A 9 -11.90 20.75 -7.97
N ASP A 10 -12.91 21.50 -7.52
CA ASP A 10 -14.27 20.99 -7.37
C ASP A 10 -14.80 20.47 -8.71
N ILE A 11 -14.72 21.29 -9.77
CA ILE A 11 -15.15 20.90 -11.12
C ILE A 11 -14.43 19.65 -11.60
N LEU A 12 -13.10 19.56 -11.39
CA LEU A 12 -12.32 18.42 -11.81
C LEU A 12 -12.72 17.16 -11.03
N MET A 13 -12.83 17.25 -9.71
CA MET A 13 -13.14 16.11 -8.85
C MET A 13 -14.54 15.54 -9.07
N ASP A 14 -15.50 16.34 -9.51
CA ASP A 14 -16.82 15.87 -9.94
C ASP A 14 -16.77 14.95 -11.17
N HIS A 15 -15.67 14.99 -11.94
CA HIS A 15 -15.44 14.14 -13.10
C HIS A 15 -14.43 13.00 -12.83
N VAL A 16 -13.88 12.91 -11.62
CA VAL A 16 -12.98 11.81 -11.21
C VAL A 16 -13.79 10.67 -10.62
N THR A 17 -13.86 9.56 -11.31
CA THR A 17 -14.44 8.34 -10.73
C THR A 17 -13.40 7.59 -9.90
N GLN A 18 -13.86 6.90 -8.85
CA GLN A 18 -13.02 6.01 -8.06
C GLN A 18 -12.37 4.96 -9.00
N GLY A 19 -11.12 4.60 -8.69
CA GLY A 19 -10.36 3.69 -9.53
C GLY A 19 -10.87 2.25 -9.47
N ARG A 20 -10.38 1.45 -10.40
CA ARG A 20 -10.69 0.03 -10.45
C ARG A 20 -10.02 -0.71 -9.31
N THR A 21 -10.61 -1.83 -8.94
CA THR A 21 -10.07 -2.72 -7.90
C THR A 21 -9.88 -4.12 -8.48
N GLU A 22 -8.87 -4.81 -8.00
CA GLU A 22 -8.56 -6.18 -8.40
C GLU A 22 -8.01 -6.96 -7.20
N ARG A 23 -7.96 -8.29 -7.33
CA ARG A 23 -7.22 -9.13 -6.38
C ARG A 23 -5.85 -9.42 -6.97
N LYS A 24 -4.80 -9.17 -6.18
CA LYS A 24 -3.42 -9.43 -6.59
C LYS A 24 -2.72 -10.38 -5.62
N PRO A 25 -1.82 -11.24 -6.14
CA PRO A 25 -0.90 -12.00 -5.31
C PRO A 25 -0.07 -11.09 -4.39
N LEU A 26 0.26 -11.57 -3.19
CA LEU A 26 0.96 -10.78 -2.17
C LEU A 26 2.24 -10.10 -2.70
N GLU A 27 3.02 -10.81 -3.53
CA GLU A 27 4.29 -10.29 -4.08
C GLU A 27 4.09 -9.05 -4.96
N GLN A 28 2.87 -8.83 -5.48
CA GLN A 28 2.54 -7.71 -6.36
C GLN A 28 1.85 -6.55 -5.63
N CYS A 29 1.58 -6.71 -4.32
CA CYS A 29 0.77 -5.77 -3.57
C CYS A 29 1.56 -4.64 -2.89
N LEU A 30 2.89 -4.76 -2.79
CA LEU A 30 3.70 -3.76 -2.09
C LEU A 30 3.50 -2.35 -2.63
N GLY A 31 3.17 -1.41 -1.74
CA GLY A 31 2.92 0.00 -2.07
C GLY A 31 1.56 0.27 -2.73
N LEU A 32 0.71 -0.74 -2.92
CA LEU A 32 -0.69 -0.56 -3.31
C LEU A 32 -1.55 -0.28 -2.08
N VAL A 33 -2.79 0.13 -2.30
CA VAL A 33 -3.75 0.46 -1.24
C VAL A 33 -4.87 -0.56 -1.23
N LEU A 34 -5.24 -1.05 -0.04
CA LEU A 34 -6.37 -1.96 0.13
C LEU A 34 -7.69 -1.30 -0.22
N SER A 35 -8.47 -1.95 -1.06
CA SER A 35 -9.82 -1.50 -1.46
C SER A 35 -10.92 -1.98 -0.51
N GLN A 36 -10.65 -2.99 0.32
CA GLN A 36 -11.59 -3.58 1.27
C GLN A 36 -10.85 -4.01 2.54
N ASP A 37 -11.59 -4.15 3.64
CA ASP A 37 -11.07 -4.76 4.87
C ASP A 37 -10.64 -6.21 4.63
N VAL A 38 -9.53 -6.60 5.28
CA VAL A 38 -8.98 -7.95 5.24
C VAL A 38 -9.21 -8.61 6.59
N PHE A 39 -9.90 -9.75 6.59
CA PHE A 39 -10.30 -10.46 7.79
C PHE A 39 -9.42 -11.68 8.05
N ALA A 40 -9.21 -12.00 9.32
CA ALA A 40 -8.52 -13.21 9.74
C ALA A 40 -9.27 -14.48 9.30
N LEU A 41 -8.54 -15.37 8.62
CA LEU A 41 -9.07 -16.67 8.18
C LEU A 41 -9.00 -17.72 9.29
N LEU A 42 -8.11 -17.52 10.28
CA LEU A 42 -7.89 -18.43 11.40
C LEU A 42 -7.55 -17.65 12.68
N ASP A 43 -7.60 -18.34 13.80
CA ASP A 43 -7.16 -17.81 15.08
C ASP A 43 -5.62 -17.66 15.10
N MET A 44 -5.09 -16.69 15.83
CA MET A 44 -3.65 -16.53 16.02
C MET A 44 -3.30 -16.48 17.53
N PRO A 45 -2.45 -17.37 18.00
CA PRO A 45 -1.94 -18.58 17.29
C PRO A 45 -3.06 -19.58 16.96
N PRO A 46 -2.87 -20.45 15.95
CA PRO A 46 -3.91 -21.38 15.49
C PRO A 46 -4.19 -22.53 16.48
N PHE A 47 -3.27 -22.77 17.40
CA PHE A 47 -3.38 -23.74 18.51
C PHE A 47 -2.61 -23.22 19.72
N SER A 48 -2.92 -23.72 20.92
CA SER A 48 -2.15 -23.41 22.11
C SER A 48 -0.77 -24.03 22.01
N ARG A 49 0.27 -23.22 22.25
CA ARG A 49 1.68 -23.62 22.05
C ARG A 49 2.54 -23.21 23.23
N SER A 50 3.67 -23.90 23.41
CA SER A 50 4.65 -23.51 24.40
C SER A 50 5.34 -22.19 24.03
N ALA A 51 5.43 -21.27 24.97
CA ALA A 51 6.21 -20.03 24.85
C ALA A 51 7.72 -20.26 25.05
N GLN A 52 8.12 -21.38 25.62
CA GLN A 52 9.50 -21.67 26.04
C GLN A 52 9.85 -23.15 25.87
N ASP A 53 11.13 -23.47 25.84
CA ASP A 53 11.62 -24.83 25.98
C ASP A 53 11.48 -25.28 27.43
N GLY A 54 10.89 -26.47 27.64
CA GLY A 54 10.59 -26.90 29.00
C GLY A 54 9.86 -28.23 29.09
N TYR A 55 9.03 -28.35 30.13
CA TYR A 55 8.24 -29.54 30.41
C TYR A 55 6.76 -29.14 30.56
N ALA A 56 5.90 -29.77 29.77
CA ALA A 56 4.46 -29.65 29.83
C ALA A 56 3.89 -30.72 30.78
N PHE A 57 3.09 -30.30 31.76
CA PHE A 57 2.48 -31.19 32.76
C PHE A 57 1.19 -30.58 33.32
N GLN A 58 0.54 -31.27 34.26
CA GLN A 58 -0.62 -30.73 34.96
C GLN A 58 -0.15 -29.85 36.15
N ALA A 59 -0.47 -28.57 36.16
CA ALA A 59 -0.01 -27.62 37.20
C ALA A 59 -0.23 -28.12 38.64
N LYS A 60 -1.36 -28.83 38.89
CA LYS A 60 -1.68 -29.41 40.17
C LYS A 60 -0.62 -30.44 40.65
N ASP A 61 0.14 -31.08 39.77
CA ASP A 61 1.17 -32.03 40.09
C ASP A 61 2.42 -31.37 40.67
N SER A 62 2.54 -30.05 40.56
CA SER A 62 3.61 -29.26 41.18
C SER A 62 3.25 -28.76 42.60
N ALA A 63 2.09 -29.12 43.14
CA ALA A 63 1.65 -28.63 44.46
C ALA A 63 2.65 -29.00 45.57
N GLY A 64 3.04 -28.00 46.36
CA GLY A 64 4.04 -28.16 47.41
C GLY A 64 5.49 -28.25 46.96
N ALA A 65 5.78 -28.17 45.67
CA ALA A 65 7.12 -28.23 45.13
C ALA A 65 7.98 -27.05 45.63
N SER A 66 9.16 -27.37 46.15
CA SER A 66 10.16 -26.39 46.56
C SER A 66 11.57 -26.93 46.26
N LYS A 67 12.60 -26.10 46.48
CA LYS A 67 13.99 -26.55 46.33
C LYS A 67 14.36 -27.64 47.35
N GLU A 68 13.75 -27.58 48.52
CA GLU A 68 13.95 -28.53 49.63
C GLU A 68 13.10 -29.81 49.47
N GLN A 69 11.98 -29.69 48.76
CA GLN A 69 11.04 -30.78 48.51
C GLN A 69 10.59 -30.76 47.02
N PRO A 70 11.47 -31.15 46.10
CA PRO A 70 11.12 -31.19 44.70
C PRO A 70 10.09 -32.28 44.42
N VAL A 71 9.19 -31.99 43.46
CA VAL A 71 8.30 -33.02 42.93
C VAL A 71 8.95 -33.63 41.70
N GLU A 72 8.95 -34.96 41.62
CA GLU A 72 9.51 -35.71 40.48
C GLU A 72 8.37 -36.16 39.55
N LEU A 73 8.44 -35.83 38.27
CA LEU A 73 7.50 -36.23 37.25
C LEU A 73 8.19 -37.14 36.23
N LYS A 74 7.51 -38.19 35.79
CA LYS A 74 8.01 -39.12 34.78
C LYS A 74 7.94 -38.44 33.41
N VAL A 75 9.07 -38.36 32.67
CA VAL A 75 9.09 -37.84 31.30
C VAL A 75 8.69 -38.97 30.34
N THR A 76 7.55 -38.77 29.65
CA THR A 76 6.96 -39.81 28.78
C THR A 76 7.17 -39.54 27.28
N GLY A 77 7.85 -38.46 26.92
CA GLY A 77 8.13 -38.13 25.53
C GLY A 77 8.71 -36.74 25.34
N LYS A 78 8.92 -36.40 24.07
CA LYS A 78 9.43 -35.11 23.65
C LYS A 78 8.70 -34.61 22.41
N ILE A 79 8.32 -33.34 22.37
CA ILE A 79 7.56 -32.70 21.28
C ILE A 79 8.32 -31.50 20.78
N TYR A 80 8.54 -31.43 19.47
CA TYR A 80 9.15 -30.29 18.78
C TYR A 80 8.10 -29.43 18.07
N ALA A 81 8.46 -28.20 17.75
CA ALA A 81 7.63 -27.38 16.86
C ALA A 81 7.44 -28.07 15.51
N GLY A 82 6.16 -28.15 15.07
CA GLY A 82 5.78 -28.85 13.84
C GLY A 82 5.36 -30.30 14.06
N ASP A 83 5.66 -30.91 15.22
CA ASP A 83 5.16 -32.24 15.55
C ASP A 83 3.68 -32.17 15.94
N PHE A 84 2.94 -33.19 15.51
CA PHE A 84 1.64 -33.50 16.05
C PHE A 84 1.75 -34.73 16.96
N SER A 85 1.45 -34.58 18.23
CA SER A 85 1.46 -35.68 19.20
C SER A 85 0.07 -35.98 19.73
N GLU A 86 -0.35 -37.24 19.65
CA GLU A 86 -1.57 -37.73 20.30
C GLU A 86 -1.33 -38.14 21.76
N ALA A 87 -0.10 -37.95 22.25
CA ALA A 87 0.25 -38.30 23.63
C ALA A 87 -0.56 -37.45 24.62
N GLU A 88 -1.13 -38.12 25.62
CA GLU A 88 -1.85 -37.50 26.74
C GLU A 88 -0.95 -37.48 27.97
N VAL A 89 -0.84 -36.33 28.62
CA VAL A 89 -0.13 -36.16 29.90
C VAL A 89 -1.03 -36.58 31.04
N LYS A 90 -0.71 -37.66 31.73
CA LYS A 90 -1.44 -38.17 32.89
C LYS A 90 -0.88 -37.55 34.18
N PRO A 91 -1.64 -37.63 35.32
CA PRO A 91 -1.11 -37.20 36.60
C PRO A 91 0.25 -37.87 36.96
N GLY A 92 1.21 -37.07 37.39
CA GLY A 92 2.58 -37.52 37.69
C GLY A 92 3.48 -37.66 36.43
N GLU A 93 3.00 -37.29 35.25
CA GLU A 93 3.77 -37.34 34.02
C GLU A 93 4.08 -35.92 33.50
N ALA A 94 5.16 -35.83 32.72
CA ALA A 94 5.53 -34.64 31.97
C ALA A 94 5.97 -35.03 30.55
N ILE A 95 5.85 -34.12 29.61
CA ILE A 95 6.43 -34.23 28.27
C ILE A 95 7.41 -33.08 28.07
N ARG A 96 8.63 -33.40 27.63
CA ARG A 96 9.59 -32.36 27.23
C ARG A 96 9.08 -31.68 25.99
N ILE A 97 8.96 -30.36 26.01
CA ILE A 97 8.35 -29.57 24.96
C ILE A 97 9.27 -28.42 24.53
N MET A 98 9.35 -28.18 23.22
CA MET A 98 10.13 -27.07 22.66
C MET A 98 9.22 -25.87 22.34
N THR A 99 9.81 -24.69 22.32
CA THR A 99 9.15 -23.43 21.95
C THR A 99 8.38 -23.56 20.63
N GLY A 100 7.12 -23.13 20.61
CA GLY A 100 6.26 -23.21 19.45
C GLY A 100 5.56 -24.54 19.23
N ALA A 101 5.93 -25.61 19.99
CA ALA A 101 5.26 -26.91 19.94
C ALA A 101 3.86 -26.84 20.55
N MET A 102 2.92 -27.60 19.97
CA MET A 102 1.54 -27.69 20.43
C MET A 102 1.49 -28.30 21.85
N ILE A 103 0.73 -27.68 22.75
CA ILE A 103 0.51 -28.21 24.10
C ILE A 103 -0.21 -29.55 24.01
N PRO A 104 0.36 -30.63 24.61
CA PRO A 104 -0.27 -31.95 24.58
C PRO A 104 -1.54 -31.97 25.42
N VAL A 105 -2.43 -32.90 25.06
CA VAL A 105 -3.67 -33.13 25.82
C VAL A 105 -3.31 -33.51 27.28
N GLY A 106 -4.05 -32.97 28.24
CA GLY A 106 -3.85 -33.23 29.65
C GLY A 106 -2.87 -32.28 30.34
N ALA A 107 -1.96 -31.60 29.64
CA ALA A 107 -1.12 -30.56 30.21
C ALA A 107 -1.84 -29.20 30.20
N ASP A 108 -1.67 -28.42 31.27
CA ASP A 108 -2.22 -27.08 31.43
C ASP A 108 -1.19 -26.02 31.82
N CYS A 109 0.11 -26.40 31.92
CA CYS A 109 1.22 -25.49 32.12
C CYS A 109 2.49 -25.99 31.44
N VAL A 110 3.46 -25.09 31.27
CA VAL A 110 4.85 -25.39 30.89
C VAL A 110 5.78 -24.73 31.88
N LEU A 111 6.70 -25.49 32.46
CA LEU A 111 7.83 -24.96 33.21
C LEU A 111 9.07 -24.97 32.33
N ARG A 112 9.76 -23.84 32.20
CA ARG A 112 10.98 -23.75 31.41
C ARG A 112 12.06 -24.69 31.94
N GLN A 113 12.86 -25.27 31.06
CA GLN A 113 13.86 -26.28 31.40
C GLN A 113 14.89 -25.77 32.43
N GLU A 114 15.27 -24.49 32.37
CA GLU A 114 16.25 -23.88 33.27
C GLU A 114 15.76 -23.82 34.75
N ASP A 115 14.47 -24.00 35.01
CA ASP A 115 13.86 -24.06 36.32
C ASP A 115 13.69 -25.50 36.84
N THR A 116 14.33 -26.49 36.18
CA THR A 116 14.28 -27.93 36.48
C THR A 116 15.70 -28.49 36.55
N ASP A 117 15.85 -29.81 36.76
CA ASP A 117 17.12 -30.55 36.62
C ASP A 117 17.39 -31.05 35.17
N GLU A 118 16.56 -30.68 34.21
CA GLU A 118 16.61 -31.08 32.80
C GLU A 118 16.64 -32.62 32.57
N GLY A 119 15.99 -33.37 33.45
CA GLY A 119 16.00 -34.84 33.40
C GLY A 119 15.32 -35.40 32.16
N GLU A 120 15.88 -36.50 31.61
CA GLU A 120 15.37 -37.10 30.36
C GLU A 120 14.28 -38.16 30.61
N ASP A 121 14.43 -39.02 31.63
CA ASP A 121 13.42 -40.03 31.99
C ASP A 121 12.49 -39.60 33.11
N ALA A 122 12.99 -38.72 33.99
CA ALA A 122 12.21 -38.06 35.03
C ALA A 122 12.77 -36.66 35.26
N VAL A 123 11.90 -35.72 35.55
CA VAL A 123 12.25 -34.30 35.78
C VAL A 123 11.84 -33.85 37.17
N ARG A 124 12.68 -33.08 37.86
CA ARG A 124 12.40 -32.47 39.18
C ARG A 124 11.91 -31.04 39.03
N ILE A 125 10.74 -30.82 39.60
CA ILE A 125 10.06 -29.51 39.65
C ILE A 125 10.37 -28.90 41.03
N TYR A 126 10.95 -27.68 41.04
CA TYR A 126 11.43 -27.00 42.26
C TYR A 126 10.53 -25.88 42.75
N LYS A 127 9.38 -25.66 42.10
CA LYS A 127 8.40 -24.63 42.47
C LYS A 127 7.00 -25.02 42.01
N GLU A 128 6.00 -24.52 42.70
CA GLU A 128 4.62 -24.61 42.21
C GLU A 128 4.44 -23.77 40.94
N VAL A 129 3.63 -24.28 40.01
CA VAL A 129 3.33 -23.67 38.73
C VAL A 129 1.84 -23.49 38.60
N GLU A 130 1.42 -22.30 38.20
CA GLU A 130 0.01 -22.00 37.97
C GLU A 130 -0.45 -22.50 36.60
N PRO A 131 -1.72 -22.89 36.44
CA PRO A 131 -2.29 -23.19 35.14
C PRO A 131 -2.13 -22.04 34.17
N GLY A 132 -1.80 -22.33 32.90
CA GLY A 132 -1.56 -21.34 31.84
C GLY A 132 -0.12 -20.79 31.82
N CYS A 133 0.73 -21.14 32.78
CA CYS A 133 2.11 -20.68 32.80
C CYS A 133 2.82 -21.07 31.50
N SER A 134 3.50 -20.14 30.86
CA SER A 134 4.28 -20.29 29.61
C SER A 134 3.51 -20.92 28.44
N ILE A 135 2.21 -20.75 28.40
CA ILE A 135 1.35 -21.16 27.27
C ILE A 135 0.87 -19.91 26.52
N CYS A 136 1.14 -19.87 25.21
CA CYS A 136 0.44 -18.97 24.29
C CYS A 136 -0.86 -19.64 23.87
N PHE A 137 -1.98 -19.11 24.29
CA PHE A 137 -3.29 -19.73 24.03
C PHE A 137 -3.75 -19.49 22.60
N LYS A 138 -4.46 -20.48 22.04
CA LYS A 138 -5.14 -20.35 20.74
C LYS A 138 -5.99 -19.08 20.70
N GLY A 139 -5.74 -18.22 19.69
CA GLY A 139 -6.53 -17.01 19.46
C GLY A 139 -6.33 -15.90 20.48
N GLU A 140 -5.24 -15.90 21.25
CA GLU A 140 -4.94 -14.83 22.23
C GLU A 140 -4.55 -13.51 21.57
N GLU A 141 -3.90 -13.55 20.38
CA GLU A 141 -3.54 -12.34 19.63
C GLU A 141 -4.78 -11.80 18.89
N TYR A 142 -5.45 -12.65 18.12
CA TYR A 142 -6.73 -12.35 17.47
C TYR A 142 -7.47 -13.63 17.05
N LYS A 143 -8.77 -13.52 16.87
CA LYS A 143 -9.64 -14.64 16.47
C LYS A 143 -10.02 -14.54 15.01
N LYS A 144 -10.36 -15.67 14.41
CA LYS A 144 -10.95 -15.74 13.07
C LYS A 144 -12.10 -14.73 12.92
N GLY A 145 -12.12 -14.01 11.81
CA GLY A 145 -13.10 -12.96 11.52
C GLY A 145 -12.74 -11.57 12.07
N HIS A 146 -11.63 -11.43 12.83
CA HIS A 146 -11.11 -10.13 13.20
C HIS A 146 -10.58 -9.37 11.99
N ILE A 147 -10.71 -8.05 11.95
CA ILE A 147 -10.12 -7.23 10.88
C ILE A 147 -8.61 -7.15 11.12
N LEU A 148 -7.84 -7.69 10.19
CA LEU A 148 -6.38 -7.62 10.20
C LEU A 148 -5.85 -6.32 9.63
N LEU A 149 -6.44 -5.89 8.51
CA LEU A 149 -6.04 -4.69 7.79
C LEU A 149 -7.30 -3.97 7.31
N HIS A 150 -7.36 -2.66 7.50
CA HIS A 150 -8.49 -1.85 7.06
C HIS A 150 -8.37 -1.43 5.59
N ALA A 151 -9.51 -1.25 4.93
CA ALA A 151 -9.57 -0.57 3.64
C ALA A 151 -8.88 0.80 3.73
N GLY A 152 -8.19 1.18 2.65
CA GLY A 152 -7.37 2.41 2.63
C GLY A 152 -5.97 2.25 3.23
N THR A 153 -5.63 1.09 3.80
CA THR A 153 -4.26 0.82 4.27
C THR A 153 -3.31 0.69 3.09
N LYS A 154 -2.23 1.44 3.09
CA LYS A 154 -1.11 1.26 2.16
C LYS A 154 -0.30 0.05 2.57
N ILE A 155 -0.16 -0.89 1.66
CA ILE A 155 0.45 -2.19 1.93
C ILE A 155 1.96 -2.05 2.00
N ASP A 156 2.50 -2.28 3.18
CA ASP A 156 3.92 -2.39 3.47
C ASP A 156 4.35 -3.84 3.74
N ALA A 157 5.60 -4.05 4.12
CA ALA A 157 6.12 -5.37 4.43
C ALA A 157 5.43 -6.01 5.65
N ALA A 158 5.01 -5.21 6.64
CA ALA A 158 4.31 -5.71 7.82
C ALA A 158 2.90 -6.20 7.46
N ALA A 159 2.17 -5.44 6.64
CA ALA A 159 0.86 -5.84 6.13
C ALA A 159 0.92 -7.15 5.34
N LEU A 160 1.95 -7.33 4.50
CA LEU A 160 2.18 -8.58 3.76
C LEU A 160 2.49 -9.75 4.70
N ALA A 161 3.30 -9.54 5.74
CA ALA A 161 3.62 -10.57 6.73
C ALA A 161 2.36 -11.00 7.52
N VAL A 162 1.51 -10.05 7.94
CA VAL A 162 0.24 -10.34 8.62
C VAL A 162 -0.70 -11.15 7.72
N ALA A 163 -0.85 -10.75 6.47
CA ALA A 163 -1.69 -11.48 5.51
C ALA A 163 -1.16 -12.90 5.25
N SER A 164 0.15 -13.02 5.00
CA SER A 164 0.82 -14.31 4.77
C SER A 164 0.71 -15.24 5.98
N GLY A 165 0.96 -14.72 7.20
CA GLY A 165 0.83 -15.49 8.45
C GLY A 165 -0.58 -16.02 8.70
N ASN A 166 -1.57 -15.42 8.05
CA ASN A 166 -2.97 -15.87 8.09
C ASN A 166 -3.38 -16.76 6.91
N GLY A 167 -2.45 -17.13 6.03
CA GLY A 167 -2.69 -17.98 4.86
C GLY A 167 -3.41 -17.26 3.71
N ILE A 168 -3.45 -15.94 3.73
CA ILE A 168 -4.03 -15.12 2.65
C ILE A 168 -3.00 -15.05 1.51
N MET A 169 -3.41 -15.41 0.30
CA MET A 169 -2.54 -15.43 -0.88
C MET A 169 -2.70 -14.19 -1.77
N GLU A 170 -3.87 -13.55 -1.71
CA GLU A 170 -4.21 -12.39 -2.54
C GLU A 170 -4.91 -11.32 -1.72
N LEU A 171 -4.65 -10.06 -2.03
CA LEU A 171 -5.29 -8.90 -1.40
C LEU A 171 -6.16 -8.13 -2.40
N PRO A 172 -7.32 -7.59 -1.96
CA PRO A 172 -8.13 -6.69 -2.75
C PRO A 172 -7.48 -5.31 -2.74
N VAL A 173 -7.03 -4.82 -3.89
CA VAL A 173 -6.29 -3.56 -4.00
C VAL A 173 -6.88 -2.65 -5.06
N TYR A 174 -6.61 -1.35 -4.97
CA TYR A 174 -6.80 -0.44 -6.08
C TYR A 174 -5.71 -0.65 -7.14
N GLU A 175 -6.11 -0.61 -8.42
CA GLU A 175 -5.17 -0.62 -9.54
C GLU A 175 -4.35 0.68 -9.57
N ARG A 176 -3.14 0.60 -10.12
CA ARG A 176 -2.35 1.80 -10.42
C ARG A 176 -3.00 2.56 -11.56
N VAL A 177 -3.11 3.89 -11.42
CA VAL A 177 -3.60 4.75 -12.51
C VAL A 177 -2.66 4.66 -13.69
N ARG A 178 -3.21 4.36 -14.87
CA ARG A 178 -2.49 4.41 -16.13
C ARG A 178 -2.47 5.83 -16.65
N ALA A 179 -1.28 6.38 -16.82
CA ALA A 179 -1.07 7.76 -17.25
C ALA A 179 -0.28 7.84 -18.58
N ALA A 180 -0.50 8.90 -19.32
CA ALA A 180 0.29 9.25 -20.50
C ALA A 180 0.76 10.70 -20.41
N VAL A 181 1.90 11.02 -21.03
CA VAL A 181 2.46 12.37 -21.08
C VAL A 181 2.70 12.75 -22.55
N VAL A 182 2.07 13.83 -23.00
CA VAL A 182 2.25 14.37 -24.36
C VAL A 182 2.82 15.80 -24.22
N SER A 183 4.02 16.01 -24.75
CA SER A 183 4.69 17.31 -24.78
C SER A 183 4.58 17.93 -26.16
N SER A 184 4.20 19.22 -26.26
CA SER A 184 4.24 19.95 -27.52
C SER A 184 5.19 21.13 -27.47
N GLY A 185 5.74 21.45 -28.61
CA GLY A 185 6.64 22.57 -28.83
C GLY A 185 7.69 22.24 -29.89
N SER A 186 7.69 22.97 -30.98
CA SER A 186 8.68 22.77 -32.05
C SER A 186 10.11 23.12 -31.59
N GLU A 187 10.27 23.90 -30.50
CA GLU A 187 11.57 24.21 -29.89
C GLU A 187 12.11 23.06 -29.03
N VAL A 188 11.25 22.11 -28.61
CA VAL A 188 11.60 21.08 -27.62
C VAL A 188 12.27 19.88 -28.29
N VAL A 189 13.41 19.46 -27.78
CA VAL A 189 14.14 18.26 -28.23
C VAL A 189 14.46 17.34 -27.06
N GLU A 190 14.60 16.05 -27.33
CA GLU A 190 14.92 15.06 -26.30
C GLU A 190 16.36 15.22 -25.79
N PRO A 191 16.62 14.99 -24.48
CA PRO A 191 17.96 14.96 -23.94
C PRO A 191 18.89 14.01 -24.70
N GLY A 192 20.12 14.47 -24.96
CA GLY A 192 21.10 13.74 -25.77
C GLY A 192 21.13 14.16 -27.25
N THR A 193 20.09 14.84 -27.74
CA THR A 193 20.11 15.47 -29.07
C THR A 193 21.01 16.71 -29.06
N PRO A 194 21.90 16.90 -30.05
CA PRO A 194 22.67 18.15 -30.13
C PRO A 194 21.77 19.38 -30.22
N LEU A 195 21.99 20.37 -29.35
CA LEU A 195 21.22 21.62 -29.39
C LEU A 195 21.61 22.46 -30.59
N THR A 196 20.63 22.86 -31.37
CA THR A 196 20.75 23.89 -32.40
C THR A 196 20.16 25.21 -31.88
N PRO A 197 20.50 26.37 -32.47
CA PRO A 197 19.95 27.66 -32.05
C PRO A 197 18.40 27.62 -32.00
N GLY A 198 17.81 28.13 -30.93
CA GLY A 198 16.36 28.16 -30.73
C GLY A 198 15.75 26.86 -30.16
N LYS A 199 16.55 25.81 -29.89
CA LYS A 199 16.05 24.57 -29.27
C LYS A 199 16.40 24.50 -27.79
N ILE A 200 15.55 23.81 -27.04
CA ILE A 200 15.71 23.53 -25.60
C ILE A 200 15.43 22.04 -25.33
N TYR A 201 16.00 21.50 -24.26
CA TYR A 201 15.70 20.12 -23.85
C TYR A 201 14.35 19.98 -23.18
N ASN A 202 13.70 18.84 -23.44
CA ASN A 202 12.44 18.44 -22.82
C ASN A 202 12.64 18.07 -21.34
N THR A 203 12.49 19.05 -20.46
CA THR A 203 12.55 18.85 -19.00
C THR A 203 11.21 18.43 -18.41
N ASN A 204 10.09 18.91 -18.98
CA ASN A 204 8.76 18.67 -18.44
C ASN A 204 8.36 17.18 -18.50
N THR A 205 8.57 16.53 -19.63
CA THR A 205 8.25 15.09 -19.77
C THR A 205 9.05 14.25 -18.78
N VAL A 206 10.35 14.53 -18.62
CA VAL A 206 11.22 13.81 -17.68
C VAL A 206 10.70 13.98 -16.23
N TYR A 207 10.42 15.23 -15.83
CA TYR A 207 9.87 15.54 -14.52
C TYR A 207 8.54 14.83 -14.27
N MET A 208 7.57 14.97 -15.19
CA MET A 208 6.23 14.41 -15.02
C MET A 208 6.23 12.89 -14.97
N LYS A 209 7.01 12.23 -15.82
CA LYS A 209 7.19 10.77 -15.78
C LYS A 209 7.77 10.30 -14.43
N ALA A 210 8.85 10.93 -14.00
CA ALA A 210 9.47 10.59 -12.72
C ALA A 210 8.49 10.82 -11.56
N ARG A 211 7.76 11.92 -11.60
CA ARG A 211 6.80 12.27 -10.57
C ARG A 211 5.58 11.34 -10.53
N LEU A 212 5.04 10.95 -11.69
CA LEU A 212 3.98 9.94 -11.79
C LEU A 212 4.42 8.60 -11.18
N HIS A 213 5.64 8.14 -11.48
CA HIS A 213 6.19 6.94 -10.86
C HIS A 213 6.34 7.05 -9.35
N GLN A 214 6.85 8.18 -8.82
CA GLN A 214 6.95 8.43 -7.38
C GLN A 214 5.58 8.43 -6.69
N LEU A 215 4.54 8.90 -7.38
CA LEU A 215 3.15 8.92 -6.89
C LEU A 215 2.44 7.58 -7.10
N GLY A 216 3.11 6.57 -7.63
CA GLY A 216 2.56 5.22 -7.80
C GLY A 216 1.77 4.98 -9.09
N ALA A 217 1.66 5.95 -9.99
CA ALA A 217 1.01 5.76 -11.29
C ALA A 217 1.91 4.99 -12.27
N GLN A 218 1.31 4.35 -13.25
CA GLN A 218 1.99 3.65 -14.33
C GLN A 218 1.97 4.49 -15.59
N VAL A 219 3.14 4.90 -16.09
CA VAL A 219 3.25 5.64 -17.34
C VAL A 219 3.24 4.66 -18.53
N MET A 220 2.16 4.69 -19.30
CA MET A 220 1.94 3.81 -20.46
C MET A 220 2.58 4.36 -21.73
N MET A 221 2.57 5.68 -21.89
CA MET A 221 3.05 6.35 -23.09
C MET A 221 3.68 7.71 -22.72
N SER A 222 4.73 8.09 -23.44
CA SER A 222 5.19 9.48 -23.46
C SER A 222 5.68 9.84 -24.87
N GLN A 223 5.23 10.99 -25.37
CA GLN A 223 5.56 11.45 -26.71
C GLN A 223 5.78 12.96 -26.73
N THR A 224 6.76 13.41 -27.53
CA THR A 224 6.97 14.82 -27.87
C THR A 224 6.52 15.06 -29.29
N VAL A 225 5.66 16.03 -29.52
CA VAL A 225 5.10 16.39 -30.82
C VAL A 225 5.43 17.84 -31.19
N GLY A 226 5.50 18.14 -32.47
CA GLY A 226 5.60 19.51 -32.96
C GLY A 226 4.28 20.28 -32.84
N ASP A 227 4.32 21.58 -33.24
CA ASP A 227 3.15 22.46 -33.22
C ASP A 227 2.28 22.21 -34.47
N ASP A 228 1.76 21.00 -34.59
CA ASP A 228 0.87 20.54 -35.66
C ASP A 228 -0.40 19.93 -35.05
N LEU A 229 -1.56 20.43 -35.48
CA LEU A 229 -2.86 20.04 -34.91
C LEU A 229 -3.20 18.57 -35.20
N GLU A 230 -2.90 18.06 -36.39
CA GLU A 230 -3.23 16.67 -36.74
C GLU A 230 -2.36 15.71 -35.95
N VAL A 231 -1.06 16.01 -35.80
CA VAL A 231 -0.11 15.21 -35.03
C VAL A 231 -0.49 15.22 -33.56
N MET A 232 -0.82 16.38 -32.99
CA MET A 232 -1.29 16.50 -31.60
C MET A 232 -2.58 15.72 -31.39
N THR A 233 -3.55 15.85 -32.28
CA THR A 233 -4.82 15.13 -32.21
C THR A 233 -4.61 13.61 -32.26
N GLY A 234 -3.70 13.14 -33.11
CA GLY A 234 -3.31 11.73 -33.19
C GLY A 234 -2.69 11.22 -31.89
N ALA A 235 -1.74 11.97 -31.33
CA ALA A 235 -1.09 11.64 -30.07
C ALA A 235 -2.07 11.58 -28.90
N LEU A 236 -3.02 12.52 -28.81
CA LEU A 236 -4.06 12.51 -27.77
C LEU A 236 -5.02 11.33 -27.90
N LYS A 237 -5.41 10.95 -29.11
CA LYS A 237 -6.22 9.73 -29.33
C LYS A 237 -5.48 8.48 -28.90
N GLU A 238 -4.21 8.36 -29.25
CA GLU A 238 -3.39 7.21 -28.87
C GLU A 238 -3.21 7.15 -27.35
N ALA A 239 -2.92 8.28 -26.71
CA ALA A 239 -2.79 8.39 -25.27
C ALA A 239 -4.09 7.99 -24.55
N ALA A 240 -5.26 8.45 -25.03
CA ALA A 240 -6.56 8.12 -24.45
C ALA A 240 -6.92 6.62 -24.56
N ASN A 241 -6.41 5.92 -25.57
CA ASN A 241 -6.61 4.47 -25.71
C ASN A 241 -5.79 3.65 -24.69
N GLN A 242 -4.69 4.20 -24.17
CA GLN A 242 -3.76 3.48 -23.30
C GLN A 242 -3.85 3.91 -21.83
N ALA A 243 -4.34 5.13 -21.57
CA ALA A 243 -4.31 5.75 -20.24
C ALA A 243 -5.68 6.32 -19.89
N GLU A 244 -5.92 6.44 -18.58
CA GLU A 244 -7.11 7.09 -18.01
C GLU A 244 -6.81 8.49 -17.48
N LEU A 245 -5.53 8.89 -17.48
CA LEU A 245 -5.05 10.22 -17.17
C LEU A 245 -4.00 10.62 -18.23
N VAL A 246 -4.30 11.65 -19.01
CA VAL A 246 -3.39 12.20 -20.02
C VAL A 246 -2.94 13.59 -19.57
N ILE A 247 -1.64 13.78 -19.45
CA ILE A 247 -1.05 15.06 -19.11
C ILE A 247 -0.41 15.65 -20.36
N THR A 248 -0.78 16.86 -20.71
CA THR A 248 -0.11 17.60 -21.79
C THR A 248 0.73 18.74 -21.23
N THR A 249 1.82 19.07 -21.90
CA THR A 249 2.67 20.22 -21.54
C THR A 249 3.12 20.97 -22.79
N GLY A 250 2.99 22.30 -22.77
CA GLY A 250 3.10 23.13 -23.96
C GLY A 250 1.76 23.27 -24.70
N GLY A 251 1.66 24.23 -25.61
CA GLY A 251 0.46 24.47 -26.41
C GLY A 251 -0.78 24.98 -25.64
N VAL A 252 -0.70 25.27 -24.36
CA VAL A 252 -1.78 25.80 -23.51
C VAL A 252 -1.59 27.28 -23.17
N SER A 253 -1.34 28.11 -24.16
CA SER A 253 -1.24 29.56 -23.95
C SER A 253 -2.61 30.20 -24.24
N VAL A 254 -3.09 31.09 -23.39
CA VAL A 254 -4.31 31.92 -23.65
C VAL A 254 -4.14 32.90 -24.85
N GLY A 255 -3.29 32.57 -25.81
CA GLY A 255 -2.98 33.30 -27.04
C GLY A 255 -3.64 32.67 -28.26
N GLN A 256 -3.44 33.29 -29.44
CA GLN A 256 -4.12 32.98 -30.73
C GLN A 256 -3.89 31.57 -31.30
N LYS A 257 -3.17 30.64 -30.62
CA LYS A 257 -2.94 29.24 -31.05
C LYS A 257 -2.86 28.32 -29.82
N ASP A 258 -4.02 27.99 -29.27
CA ASP A 258 -4.08 26.92 -28.28
C ASP A 258 -4.33 25.58 -28.97
N LEU A 259 -3.25 24.96 -29.45
CA LEU A 259 -3.30 23.69 -30.15
C LEU A 259 -3.88 22.56 -29.29
N THR A 260 -3.65 22.61 -27.97
CA THR A 260 -4.11 21.56 -27.05
C THR A 260 -5.63 21.59 -26.90
N GLU A 261 -6.24 22.76 -26.72
CA GLU A 261 -7.69 22.89 -26.64
C GLU A 261 -8.36 22.46 -27.95
N GLU A 262 -7.85 22.95 -29.09
CA GLU A 262 -8.39 22.60 -30.40
C GLU A 262 -8.29 21.10 -30.69
N ALA A 263 -7.15 20.47 -30.37
CA ALA A 263 -6.96 19.04 -30.50
C ALA A 263 -7.90 18.23 -29.61
N LEU A 264 -8.11 18.66 -28.35
CA LEU A 264 -9.06 18.02 -27.43
C LEU A 264 -10.51 18.13 -27.93
N LEU A 265 -10.92 19.28 -28.42
CA LEU A 265 -12.23 19.44 -29.03
C LEU A 265 -12.38 18.57 -30.28
N SER A 266 -11.33 18.46 -31.12
CA SER A 266 -11.34 17.63 -32.32
C SER A 266 -11.50 16.13 -32.05
N ILE A 267 -11.05 15.64 -30.87
CA ILE A 267 -11.28 14.26 -30.44
C ILE A 267 -12.65 14.08 -29.78
N GLY A 268 -13.42 15.15 -29.57
CA GLY A 268 -14.72 15.15 -28.90
C GLY A 268 -14.63 15.21 -27.37
N ALA A 269 -13.53 15.71 -26.82
CA ALA A 269 -13.43 15.93 -25.38
C ALA A 269 -14.23 17.16 -24.95
N LYS A 270 -14.83 17.09 -23.76
CA LYS A 270 -15.51 18.21 -23.12
C LYS A 270 -14.49 18.98 -22.29
N ILE A 271 -14.30 20.26 -22.61
CA ILE A 271 -13.47 21.15 -21.80
C ILE A 271 -14.22 21.44 -20.49
N LEU A 272 -13.59 21.17 -19.36
CA LEU A 272 -14.14 21.42 -18.02
C LEU A 272 -13.83 22.84 -17.58
N PHE A 273 -12.59 23.26 -17.76
CA PHE A 273 -12.15 24.65 -17.59
C PHE A 273 -10.86 24.90 -18.38
N HIS A 274 -10.65 26.19 -18.70
CA HIS A 274 -9.41 26.68 -19.29
C HIS A 274 -9.02 28.00 -18.65
N GLY A 275 -7.90 28.04 -17.93
CA GLY A 275 -7.40 29.18 -17.20
C GLY A 275 -7.94 29.29 -15.78
N ILE A 276 -7.03 29.31 -14.82
CA ILE A 276 -7.29 29.43 -13.40
C ILE A 276 -6.68 30.72 -12.82
N ALA A 277 -7.24 31.23 -11.74
CA ALA A 277 -6.75 32.41 -11.04
C ALA A 277 -5.60 32.03 -10.09
N MET A 278 -4.49 31.51 -10.68
CA MET A 278 -3.30 31.08 -9.96
C MET A 278 -2.03 31.58 -10.68
N LYS A 279 -0.99 31.90 -9.92
CA LYS A 279 0.32 32.28 -10.45
C LYS A 279 1.43 31.69 -9.58
N PRO A 280 2.28 30.81 -10.12
CA PRO A 280 2.31 30.31 -11.52
C PRO A 280 1.21 29.29 -11.81
N GLY A 281 0.99 28.97 -13.11
CA GLY A 281 0.09 27.92 -13.55
C GLY A 281 -1.27 28.42 -14.09
N MET A 282 -1.40 29.70 -14.36
CA MET A 282 -2.62 30.32 -14.88
C MET A 282 -3.23 29.60 -16.10
N PRO A 283 -2.48 29.16 -17.13
CA PRO A 283 -3.04 28.56 -18.33
C PRO A 283 -3.32 27.06 -18.20
N THR A 284 -3.71 26.60 -17.01
CA THR A 284 -4.08 25.20 -16.80
C THR A 284 -5.42 24.91 -17.43
N LEU A 285 -5.51 23.79 -18.16
CA LEU A 285 -6.71 23.29 -18.81
C LEU A 285 -7.06 21.92 -18.24
N ALA A 286 -8.36 21.64 -18.07
CA ALA A 286 -8.85 20.29 -17.85
C ALA A 286 -9.96 19.94 -18.84
N ALA A 287 -9.95 18.69 -19.29
CA ALA A 287 -10.99 18.14 -20.15
C ALA A 287 -11.26 16.67 -19.78
N GLU A 288 -12.40 16.16 -20.26
CA GLU A 288 -12.81 14.79 -20.05
C GLU A 288 -13.39 14.21 -21.34
N LYS A 289 -13.09 12.94 -21.63
CA LYS A 289 -13.73 12.17 -22.68
C LYS A 289 -13.78 10.69 -22.31
N ASP A 290 -14.98 10.11 -22.30
CA ASP A 290 -15.20 8.67 -22.08
C ASP A 290 -14.50 8.12 -20.81
N GLY A 291 -14.47 8.93 -19.74
CA GLY A 291 -13.80 8.61 -18.47
C GLY A 291 -12.29 8.85 -18.45
N VAL A 292 -11.70 9.31 -19.56
CA VAL A 292 -10.29 9.75 -19.62
C VAL A 292 -10.21 11.22 -19.26
N LEU A 293 -9.36 11.55 -18.29
CA LEU A 293 -9.07 12.92 -17.88
C LEU A 293 -7.84 13.46 -18.59
N PHE A 294 -7.93 14.69 -19.06
CA PHE A 294 -6.85 15.42 -19.69
C PHE A 294 -6.51 16.65 -18.87
N ILE A 295 -5.23 16.81 -18.52
CA ILE A 295 -4.71 17.97 -17.78
C ILE A 295 -3.66 18.65 -18.66
N GLY A 296 -4.01 19.82 -19.18
CA GLY A 296 -3.12 20.65 -19.99
C GLY A 296 -2.34 21.63 -19.13
N LEU A 297 -1.02 21.57 -19.24
CA LEU A 297 -0.08 22.33 -18.42
C LEU A 297 0.82 23.23 -19.28
N SER A 298 1.29 24.33 -18.71
CA SER A 298 2.20 25.27 -19.38
C SER A 298 3.49 24.60 -19.88
N GLY A 299 4.06 25.12 -20.98
CA GLY A 299 5.42 24.75 -21.41
C GLY A 299 6.51 25.18 -20.45
N ASN A 300 6.30 26.26 -19.66
CA ASN A 300 7.26 26.69 -18.64
C ASN A 300 7.31 25.66 -17.51
N PRO A 301 8.50 25.11 -17.19
CA PRO A 301 8.64 24.02 -16.21
C PRO A 301 8.03 24.31 -14.84
N PHE A 302 8.32 25.50 -14.29
CA PHE A 302 7.79 25.87 -12.97
C PHE A 302 6.26 26.07 -12.99
N SER A 303 5.76 26.66 -14.08
CA SER A 303 4.30 26.86 -14.28
C SER A 303 3.57 25.55 -14.59
N ALA A 304 4.26 24.50 -14.99
CA ALA A 304 3.71 23.17 -15.19
C ALA A 304 3.75 22.34 -13.91
N ALA A 305 4.85 22.39 -13.16
CA ALA A 305 5.04 21.58 -11.94
C ALA A 305 4.03 21.90 -10.84
N ILE A 306 3.71 23.17 -10.61
CA ILE A 306 2.78 23.54 -9.55
C ILE A 306 1.34 23.04 -9.80
N PRO A 307 0.71 23.28 -10.96
CA PRO A 307 -0.60 22.70 -11.23
C PRO A 307 -0.57 21.17 -11.31
N PHE A 308 0.52 20.57 -11.78
CA PHE A 308 0.68 19.12 -11.72
C PHE A 308 0.49 18.61 -10.28
N GLU A 309 1.22 19.16 -9.31
CA GLU A 309 1.09 18.76 -7.90
C GLU A 309 -0.33 19.06 -7.36
N MET A 310 -0.96 20.14 -7.77
CA MET A 310 -2.28 20.53 -7.27
C MET A 310 -3.41 19.66 -7.79
N PHE A 311 -3.38 19.25 -9.06
CA PHE A 311 -4.47 18.52 -9.70
C PHE A 311 -4.21 17.02 -9.81
N VAL A 312 -3.02 16.63 -10.25
CA VAL A 312 -2.70 15.23 -10.51
C VAL A 312 -2.68 14.41 -9.22
N ARG A 313 -2.16 14.95 -8.13
CA ARG A 313 -2.16 14.25 -6.83
C ARG A 313 -3.57 13.97 -6.30
N GLU A 314 -4.49 14.93 -6.44
CA GLU A 314 -5.88 14.73 -6.00
C GLU A 314 -6.58 13.66 -6.84
N ILE A 315 -6.36 13.65 -8.18
CA ILE A 315 -6.86 12.60 -9.07
C ILE A 315 -6.32 11.23 -8.64
N LEU A 316 -5.01 11.12 -8.46
CA LEU A 316 -4.35 9.87 -8.09
C LEU A 316 -4.80 9.39 -6.71
N SER A 317 -4.95 10.30 -5.75
CA SER A 317 -5.45 10.00 -4.41
C SER A 317 -6.81 9.30 -4.45
N LEU A 318 -7.76 9.86 -5.20
CA LEU A 318 -9.10 9.28 -5.30
C LEU A 318 -9.09 7.97 -6.09
N LYS A 319 -8.41 7.93 -7.23
CA LYS A 319 -8.38 6.75 -8.09
C LYS A 319 -7.64 5.57 -7.47
N MET A 320 -6.56 5.80 -6.72
CA MET A 320 -5.78 4.73 -6.08
C MET A 320 -6.14 4.52 -4.60
N GLY A 321 -7.13 5.26 -4.08
CA GLY A 321 -7.55 5.15 -2.68
C GLY A 321 -6.47 5.54 -1.67
N ASP A 322 -5.46 6.34 -2.07
CA ASP A 322 -4.32 6.72 -1.25
C ASP A 322 -4.47 8.14 -0.67
N PRO A 323 -4.95 8.29 0.58
CA PRO A 323 -5.14 9.61 1.19
C PRO A 323 -3.84 10.36 1.46
N GLU A 324 -2.68 9.68 1.47
CA GLU A 324 -1.37 10.33 1.66
C GLU A 324 -0.97 11.17 0.44
N LEU A 325 -1.56 10.90 -0.71
CA LEU A 325 -1.32 11.69 -1.92
C LEU A 325 -2.02 13.05 -1.87
N LYS A 326 -3.07 13.22 -1.07
CA LYS A 326 -3.76 14.51 -0.93
C LYS A 326 -2.81 15.59 -0.43
N LEU A 327 -2.92 16.76 -1.04
CA LEU A 327 -2.21 17.94 -0.55
C LEU A 327 -2.86 18.42 0.75
N ARG A 328 -2.12 18.34 1.84
CA ARG A 328 -2.51 18.99 3.10
C ARG A 328 -2.20 20.47 3.01
N ARG A 329 -3.24 21.30 3.08
CA ARG A 329 -3.08 22.76 3.18
C ARG A 329 -3.12 23.12 4.66
N GLU A 330 -2.00 23.58 5.19
CA GLU A 330 -1.93 24.14 6.53
C GLU A 330 -2.05 25.66 6.42
N THR A 331 -2.96 26.28 7.17
CA THR A 331 -3.05 27.71 7.29
C THR A 331 -2.23 28.14 8.50
N LEU A 332 -1.12 28.86 8.24
CA LEU A 332 -0.34 29.48 9.28
C LEU A 332 -0.76 30.94 9.42
N THR A 333 -1.13 31.34 10.63
CA THR A 333 -1.37 32.75 10.95
C THR A 333 -0.09 33.33 11.53
N ALA A 334 0.51 34.28 10.85
CA ALA A 334 1.65 35.03 11.35
C ALA A 334 1.19 36.45 11.71
N VAL A 335 1.61 36.93 12.87
CA VAL A 335 1.49 38.34 13.23
C VAL A 335 2.74 39.02 12.68
N THR A 336 2.54 39.99 11.75
CA THR A 336 3.61 40.82 11.16
C THR A 336 3.80 42.09 11.99
#